data_4d9d8c77e70cc7fb0994380556d5652a
#
_entry.id   4d9d8c77e70cc7fb0994380556d5652a
#
_cell.length_a   1.000
_cell.length_b   1.000
_cell.length_c   1.000
_cell.angle_alpha   90.00
_cell.angle_beta   90.00
_cell.angle_gamma   90.00
#
_symmetry.space_group_name_H-M   'P 1'
#
loop_
_entity.id
_entity.type
_entity.pdbx_description
1 polymer ?
#
loop_
_entity_poly.entity_id
_entity_poly.type
_entity_poly.pdbx_seq_one_letter_code
_entity_poly.pdbx_strand_id
1 'polypeptide(L)'
;MTDGIVLAYLGAALAIGLAGSGSAIGVGIAGTSGAGVMTEDPSKFGLVLLLQALPGTQGIYGLLVGFLVLTRIGIFAGAPATLTLDQGLQILNSSLPIAIAGFFSAIYQGK
;
A
#
# COMPACT_ATOMS: atom_id res chain seq x y z
N MET A 1 17.28 -16.88 11.71
CA MET A 1 16.44 -16.36 10.61
C MET A 1 17.18 -16.60 9.30
N THR A 2 16.50 -17.13 8.31
CA THR A 2 17.13 -17.40 7.00
C THR A 2 17.13 -16.13 6.14
N ASP A 3 18.06 -16.04 5.19
CA ASP A 3 18.13 -14.90 4.29
C ASP A 3 16.85 -14.77 3.47
N GLY A 4 16.24 -15.89 3.09
CA GLY A 4 14.98 -15.88 2.34
C GLY A 4 13.83 -15.24 3.09
N ILE A 5 13.70 -15.49 4.39
CA ILE A 5 12.61 -14.90 5.17
C ILE A 5 12.81 -13.40 5.38
N VAL A 6 14.06 -12.95 5.48
CA VAL A 6 14.38 -11.52 5.56
C VAL A 6 13.92 -10.80 4.29
N LEU A 7 14.16 -11.40 3.12
CA LEU A 7 13.70 -10.84 1.84
C LEU A 7 12.18 -10.84 1.73
N ALA A 8 11.50 -11.87 2.26
CA ALA A 8 10.05 -11.90 2.29
C ALA A 8 9.48 -10.78 3.18
N TYR A 9 10.09 -10.53 4.35
CA TYR A 9 9.73 -9.40 5.19
C TYR A 9 9.91 -8.08 4.46
N LEU A 10 11.02 -7.93 3.74
CA LEU A 10 11.27 -6.71 2.96
C LEU A 10 10.18 -6.51 1.90
N GLY A 11 9.78 -7.58 1.21
CA GLY A 11 8.70 -7.53 0.24
C GLY A 11 7.38 -7.05 0.86
N ALA A 12 7.00 -7.64 2.01
CA ALA A 12 5.80 -7.23 2.73
C ALA A 12 5.89 -5.77 3.19
N ALA A 13 7.05 -5.37 3.71
CA ALA A 13 7.28 -4.00 4.19
C ALA A 13 7.17 -2.99 3.04
N LEU A 14 7.73 -3.29 1.87
CA LEU A 14 7.66 -2.42 0.70
C LEU A 14 6.24 -2.33 0.15
N ALA A 15 5.51 -3.45 0.08
CA ALA A 15 4.12 -3.45 -0.37
C ALA A 15 3.26 -2.56 0.52
N ILE A 16 3.35 -2.73 1.82
CA ILE A 16 2.57 -1.93 2.79
C ILE A 16 3.04 -0.48 2.79
N GLY A 17 4.35 -0.28 2.90
CA GLY A 17 4.93 1.05 3.11
C GLY A 17 4.82 1.95 1.90
N LEU A 18 5.19 1.47 0.71
CA LEU A 18 5.17 2.31 -0.49
C LEU A 18 3.75 2.57 -0.97
N ALA A 19 2.90 1.54 -1.06
CA ALA A 19 1.51 1.75 -1.46
C ALA A 19 0.79 2.64 -0.45
N GLY A 20 1.02 2.43 0.85
CA GLY A 20 0.46 3.28 1.91
C GLY A 20 0.94 4.72 1.85
N SER A 21 2.24 4.93 1.60
CA SER A 21 2.81 6.27 1.46
C SER A 21 2.24 7.00 0.25
N GLY A 22 2.12 6.31 -0.88
CA GLY A 22 1.50 6.87 -2.08
C GLY A 22 0.05 7.27 -1.83
N SER A 23 -0.71 6.41 -1.15
CA SER A 23 -2.10 6.72 -0.77
C SER A 23 -2.17 7.92 0.17
N ALA A 24 -1.29 8.02 1.14
CA ALA A 24 -1.26 9.15 2.06
C ALA A 24 -1.03 10.47 1.31
N ILE A 25 -0.09 10.48 0.38
CA ILE A 25 0.20 11.66 -0.45
C ILE A 25 -1.01 11.99 -1.35
N GLY A 26 -1.56 10.99 -2.03
CA GLY A 26 -2.68 11.18 -2.95
C GLY A 26 -3.94 11.67 -2.23
N VAL A 27 -4.27 11.08 -1.10
CA VAL A 27 -5.41 11.52 -0.26
C VAL A 27 -5.18 12.94 0.22
N GLY A 28 -3.95 13.28 0.62
CA GLY A 28 -3.60 14.64 1.04
C GLY A 28 -3.76 15.67 -0.06
N ILE A 29 -3.33 15.36 -1.28
CA ILE A 29 -3.48 16.24 -2.44
C ILE A 29 -4.97 16.47 -2.74
N ALA A 30 -5.75 15.38 -2.85
CA ALA A 30 -7.17 15.45 -3.13
C ALA A 30 -7.93 16.20 -2.03
N GLY A 31 -7.55 15.98 -0.77
CA GLY A 31 -8.15 16.65 0.38
C GLY A 31 -7.90 18.15 0.38
N THR A 32 -6.70 18.58 0.05
CA THR A 32 -6.37 20.01 -0.05
C THR A 32 -7.22 20.69 -1.12
N SER A 33 -7.31 20.10 -2.31
CA SER A 33 -8.15 20.63 -3.40
C SER A 33 -9.62 20.62 -3.01
N GLY A 34 -10.09 19.54 -2.38
CA GLY A 34 -11.47 19.39 -1.92
C GLY A 34 -11.85 20.41 -0.86
N ALA A 35 -10.94 20.74 0.05
CA ALA A 35 -11.18 21.78 1.04
C ALA A 35 -11.44 23.13 0.37
N GLY A 36 -10.72 23.44 -0.71
CA GLY A 36 -10.97 24.66 -1.49
C GLY A 36 -12.36 24.70 -2.11
N VAL A 37 -12.81 23.56 -2.66
CA VAL A 37 -14.16 23.46 -3.23
C VAL A 37 -15.22 23.69 -2.13
N MET A 38 -15.02 23.13 -0.96
CA MET A 38 -15.98 23.20 0.14
C MET A 38 -16.09 24.60 0.76
N THR A 39 -15.04 25.44 0.63
CA THR A 39 -15.14 26.82 1.07
C THR A 39 -16.10 27.62 0.20
N GLU A 40 -16.22 27.27 -1.07
CA GLU A 40 -17.13 27.93 -2.00
C GLU A 40 -18.53 27.32 -2.01
N ASP A 41 -18.61 25.99 -1.91
CA ASP A 41 -19.87 25.26 -1.94
C ASP A 41 -19.86 24.08 -0.96
N PRO A 42 -20.28 24.31 0.31
CA PRO A 42 -20.32 23.26 1.32
C PRO A 42 -21.22 22.06 0.96
N SER A 43 -22.16 22.24 0.03
CA SER A 43 -23.04 21.14 -0.40
C SER A 43 -22.29 20.02 -1.13
N LYS A 44 -21.05 20.27 -1.55
CA LYS A 44 -20.20 19.29 -2.26
C LYS A 44 -19.46 18.35 -1.33
N PHE A 45 -19.71 18.40 -0.01
CA PHE A 45 -18.97 17.58 0.97
C PHE A 45 -18.97 16.10 0.62
N GLY A 46 -20.12 15.52 0.28
CA GLY A 46 -20.20 14.08 -0.06
C GLY A 46 -19.39 13.70 -1.26
N LEU A 47 -19.43 14.53 -2.31
CA LEU A 47 -18.66 14.29 -3.54
C LEU A 47 -17.16 14.43 -3.27
N VAL A 48 -16.76 15.46 -2.54
CA VAL A 48 -15.35 15.69 -2.18
C VAL A 48 -14.82 14.52 -1.36
N LEU A 49 -15.58 14.05 -0.38
CA LEU A 49 -15.20 12.91 0.45
C LEU A 49 -14.98 11.66 -0.38
N LEU A 50 -15.89 11.39 -1.32
CA LEU A 50 -15.77 10.25 -2.23
C LEU A 50 -14.50 10.33 -3.07
N LEU A 51 -14.27 11.47 -3.71
CA LEU A 51 -13.10 11.65 -4.58
C LEU A 51 -11.79 11.58 -3.78
N GLN A 52 -11.78 12.14 -2.57
CA GLN A 52 -10.61 12.08 -1.69
C GLN A 52 -10.29 10.64 -1.26
N ALA A 53 -11.31 9.81 -1.07
CA ALA A 53 -11.13 8.43 -0.62
C ALA A 53 -10.48 7.53 -1.69
N LEU A 54 -10.67 7.85 -2.98
CA LEU A 54 -10.20 6.99 -4.06
C LEU A 54 -8.69 6.71 -4.03
N PRO A 55 -7.80 7.68 -3.81
CA PRO A 55 -6.36 7.40 -3.73
C PRO A 55 -5.97 6.53 -2.53
N GLY A 56 -6.86 6.31 -1.59
CA GLY A 56 -6.64 5.41 -0.45
C GLY A 56 -6.67 3.94 -0.81
N THR A 57 -7.26 3.56 -1.95
CA THR A 57 -7.43 2.16 -2.34
C THR A 57 -6.10 1.43 -2.57
N GLN A 58 -5.10 2.11 -3.10
CA GLN A 58 -3.78 1.52 -3.33
C GLN A 58 -3.11 1.11 -2.02
N GLY A 59 -3.27 1.90 -0.96
CA GLY A 59 -2.77 1.55 0.37
C GLY A 59 -3.44 0.30 0.92
N ILE A 60 -4.74 0.14 0.69
CA ILE A 60 -5.47 -1.06 1.07
C ILE A 60 -4.94 -2.28 0.31
N TYR A 61 -4.70 -2.15 -1.00
CA TYR A 61 -4.14 -3.25 -1.80
C TYR A 61 -2.74 -3.62 -1.35
N GLY A 62 -1.89 -2.64 -1.05
CA GLY A 62 -0.56 -2.90 -0.50
C GLY A 62 -0.60 -3.60 0.85
N LEU A 63 -1.51 -3.18 1.73
CA LEU A 63 -1.74 -3.84 3.01
C LEU A 63 -2.17 -5.30 2.81
N LEU A 64 -3.09 -5.55 1.87
CA LEU A 64 -3.55 -6.90 1.55
C LEU A 64 -2.39 -7.79 1.09
N VAL A 65 -1.58 -7.31 0.16
CA VAL A 65 -0.43 -8.08 -0.35
C VAL A 65 0.57 -8.36 0.78
N GLY A 66 0.91 -7.36 1.57
CA GLY A 66 1.83 -7.54 2.70
C GLY A 66 1.29 -8.53 3.72
N PHE A 67 0.01 -8.45 4.05
CA PHE A 67 -0.63 -9.39 4.96
C PHE A 67 -0.63 -10.82 4.41
N LEU A 68 -0.90 -11.00 3.12
CA LEU A 68 -0.85 -12.31 2.48
C LEU A 68 0.56 -12.90 2.53
N VAL A 69 1.58 -12.09 2.28
CA VAL A 69 2.98 -12.54 2.40
C VAL A 69 3.26 -13.01 3.82
N LEU A 70 2.92 -12.21 4.83
CA LEU A 70 3.18 -12.55 6.22
C LEU A 70 2.42 -13.82 6.64
N THR A 71 1.19 -13.98 6.17
CA THR A 71 0.39 -15.19 6.42
C THR A 71 1.05 -16.42 5.80
N ARG A 72 1.50 -16.30 4.55
CA ARG A 72 2.11 -17.41 3.82
C ARG A 72 3.43 -17.88 4.41
N ILE A 73 4.20 -16.98 4.98
CA ILE A 73 5.47 -17.34 5.62
C ILE A 73 5.31 -17.81 7.08
N GLY A 74 4.08 -17.89 7.60
CA GLY A 74 3.79 -18.50 8.88
C GLY A 74 3.98 -17.61 10.10
N ILE A 75 4.09 -16.30 9.93
CA ILE A 75 4.34 -15.38 11.05
C ILE A 75 3.21 -15.44 12.08
N PHE A 76 1.97 -15.41 11.63
CA PHE A 76 0.81 -15.40 12.52
C PHE A 76 0.53 -16.75 13.15
N ALA A 77 1.08 -17.82 12.60
CA ALA A 77 0.97 -19.15 13.17
C ALA A 77 2.05 -19.44 14.23
N GLY A 78 2.96 -18.50 14.47
CA GLY A 78 4.07 -18.68 15.40
C GLY A 78 5.16 -19.60 14.91
N ALA A 79 5.12 -20.01 13.64
CA ALA A 79 6.07 -20.94 13.04
C ALA A 79 6.54 -20.41 11.68
N PRO A 80 7.44 -19.42 11.66
CA PRO A 80 7.95 -18.88 10.41
C PRO A 80 8.58 -19.96 9.53
N ALA A 81 8.29 -19.93 8.24
CA ALA A 81 8.83 -20.87 7.27
C ALA A 81 10.35 -20.70 7.13
N THR A 82 11.02 -21.80 6.84
CA THR A 82 12.41 -21.75 6.40
C THR A 82 12.41 -21.56 4.88
N LEU A 83 12.91 -20.41 4.43
CA LEU A 83 12.92 -20.06 3.01
C LEU A 83 14.36 -20.03 2.51
N THR A 84 14.56 -20.56 1.29
CA THR A 84 15.82 -20.37 0.59
C THR A 84 15.93 -18.93 0.09
N LEU A 85 17.14 -18.51 -0.28
CA LEU A 85 17.35 -17.19 -0.88
C LEU A 85 16.47 -16.99 -2.12
N ASP A 86 16.39 -18.00 -2.99
CA ASP A 86 15.59 -17.92 -4.21
C ASP A 86 14.10 -17.74 -3.90
N GLN A 87 13.59 -18.47 -2.92
CA GLN A 87 12.18 -18.32 -2.49
C GLN A 87 11.91 -16.93 -1.94
N GLY A 88 12.82 -16.41 -1.14
CA GLY A 88 12.73 -15.04 -0.62
C GLY A 88 12.73 -13.99 -1.71
N LEU A 89 13.60 -14.15 -2.70
CA LEU A 89 13.66 -13.26 -3.86
C LEU A 89 12.38 -13.32 -4.69
N GLN A 90 11.79 -14.49 -4.87
CA GLN A 90 10.52 -14.63 -5.58
C GLN A 90 9.40 -13.86 -4.86
N ILE A 91 9.34 -13.97 -3.54
CA ILE A 91 8.35 -13.26 -2.74
C ILE A 91 8.57 -11.74 -2.82
N LEU A 92 9.82 -11.30 -2.68
CA LEU A 92 10.16 -9.89 -2.82
C LEU A 92 9.74 -9.36 -4.19
N ASN A 93 10.12 -10.06 -5.25
CA ASN A 93 9.80 -9.65 -6.62
C ASN A 93 8.29 -9.65 -6.89
N SER A 94 7.54 -10.54 -6.25
CA SER A 94 6.08 -10.58 -6.36
C SER A 94 5.41 -9.40 -5.63
N SER A 95 6.07 -8.83 -4.64
CA SER A 95 5.57 -7.71 -3.85
C SER A 95 5.86 -6.35 -4.48
N LEU A 96 6.89 -6.25 -5.33
CA LEU A 96 7.31 -4.98 -5.91
C LEU A 96 6.28 -4.32 -6.83
N PRO A 97 5.51 -5.06 -7.65
CA PRO A 97 4.52 -4.41 -8.52
C PRO A 97 3.52 -3.54 -7.75
N ILE A 98 2.93 -4.06 -6.67
CA ILE A 98 1.99 -3.26 -5.89
C ILE A 98 2.69 -2.15 -5.11
N ALA A 99 3.92 -2.37 -4.67
CA ALA A 99 4.70 -1.35 -3.99
C ALA A 99 4.92 -0.15 -4.90
N ILE A 100 5.41 -0.38 -6.10
CA ILE A 100 5.76 0.67 -7.05
C ILE A 100 4.51 1.28 -7.68
N ALA A 101 3.64 0.44 -8.24
CA ALA A 101 2.43 0.90 -8.91
C ALA A 101 1.48 1.58 -7.92
N GLY A 102 1.35 1.03 -6.72
CA GLY A 102 0.52 1.62 -5.67
C GLY A 102 1.01 3.00 -5.26
N PHE A 103 2.33 3.17 -5.11
CA PHE A 103 2.91 4.46 -4.75
C PHE A 103 2.60 5.53 -5.80
N PHE A 104 2.97 5.29 -7.04
CA PHE A 104 2.82 6.29 -8.09
C PHE A 104 1.36 6.51 -8.49
N SER A 105 0.58 5.43 -8.64
CA SER A 105 -0.81 5.58 -9.09
C SER A 105 -1.65 6.34 -8.07
N ALA A 106 -1.44 6.14 -6.79
CA ALA A 106 -2.18 6.86 -5.75
C ALA A 106 -1.88 8.36 -5.77
N ILE A 107 -0.61 8.73 -5.95
CA ILE A 107 -0.22 10.14 -6.05
C ILE A 107 -0.90 10.80 -7.24
N TYR A 108 -0.82 10.17 -8.41
CA TYR A 108 -1.42 10.74 -9.63
C TYR A 108 -2.94 10.73 -9.59
N GLN A 109 -3.54 9.75 -8.93
CA GLN A 109 -4.99 9.73 -8.74
C GLN A 109 -5.46 10.89 -7.85
N GLY A 110 -4.66 11.28 -6.88
CA GLY A 110 -4.97 12.43 -6.01
C GLY A 110 -4.91 13.78 -6.70
N LYS A 111 -4.16 13.86 -7.78
CA LYS A 111 -4.07 15.10 -8.56
C LYS A 111 -5.31 15.29 -9.40
#